data_741c082ac4c1459defc702f4388018ac
#
_entry.id   741c082ac4c1459defc702f4388018ac
#
_cell.length_a   1.000
_cell.length_b   1.000
_cell.length_c   1.000
_cell.angle_alpha   90.00
_cell.angle_beta   90.00
_cell.angle_gamma   90.00
#
_symmetry.space_group_name_H-M   'P 1'
#
loop_
_entity.id
_entity.type
_entity.pdbx_description
1 polymer ?
#
loop_
_entity_poly.entity_id
_entity_poly.type
_entity_poly.pdbx_seq_one_letter_code
_entity_poly.pdbx_strand_id
1 'polypeptide(L)'
;APHSSGVGGTFGGNPVACAAALATIETIETDGLLERACQIERLMKDRLLALQAADDRIGDVRGRGAMIAVEFVKPDTAEPDAALTNGLAAATIAAGVVVLTAGTFGNVVRFLPPLTISDELLTEGLGIVAGLLAEL
;
A
#
# COMPACT_ATOMS: atom_id res chain seq x y z
N ALA A 1 29.48 10.27 -8.44
CA ALA A 1 29.20 11.64 -8.00
C ALA A 1 27.86 12.07 -8.59
N PRO A 2 26.97 12.77 -7.85
CA PRO A 2 25.74 13.28 -8.40
C PRO A 2 26.06 14.28 -9.52
N HIS A 3 25.11 14.41 -10.48
CA HIS A 3 25.22 15.43 -11.50
C HIS A 3 25.34 16.84 -10.88
N SER A 4 26.02 17.75 -11.58
CA SER A 4 25.95 19.17 -11.24
C SER A 4 24.47 19.59 -11.18
N SER A 5 24.05 20.20 -10.07
CA SER A 5 22.65 20.53 -9.76
C SER A 5 21.72 19.35 -9.45
N GLY A 6 22.24 18.14 -9.29
CA GLY A 6 21.45 16.94 -8.95
C GLY A 6 20.90 16.93 -7.52
N VAL A 7 21.47 17.72 -6.62
CA VAL A 7 21.03 17.89 -5.25
C VAL A 7 20.96 19.38 -4.97
N GLY A 8 19.78 19.88 -4.66
CA GLY A 8 19.58 21.28 -4.31
C GLY A 8 18.13 21.58 -4.00
N GLY A 9 17.92 22.56 -3.15
CA GLY A 9 16.62 23.09 -2.81
C GLY A 9 16.77 24.33 -1.94
N THR A 10 16.12 25.41 -2.33
CA THR A 10 16.19 26.70 -1.63
C THR A 10 15.77 26.59 -0.17
N PHE A 11 14.85 25.67 0.16
CA PHE A 11 14.32 25.50 1.51
C PHE A 11 14.99 24.35 2.28
N GLY A 12 15.93 23.64 1.68
CA GLY A 12 16.67 22.57 2.34
C GLY A 12 17.43 23.10 3.58
N GLY A 13 17.29 22.43 4.72
CA GLY A 13 17.95 22.80 5.96
C GLY A 13 17.29 23.95 6.72
N ASN A 14 16.06 24.40 6.35
CA ASN A 14 15.39 25.39 7.17
C ASN A 14 15.02 24.83 8.56
N PRO A 15 15.05 25.66 9.64
CA PRO A 15 14.92 25.19 11.02
C PRO A 15 13.62 24.43 11.30
N VAL A 16 12.50 24.84 10.69
CA VAL A 16 11.19 24.19 10.89
C VAL A 16 11.20 22.77 10.30
N ALA A 17 11.70 22.60 9.08
CA ALA A 17 11.82 21.28 8.46
C ALA A 17 12.80 20.38 9.20
N CYS A 18 13.91 20.93 9.71
CA CYS A 18 14.85 20.16 10.52
C CYS A 18 14.24 19.70 11.86
N ALA A 19 13.51 20.57 12.54
CA ALA A 19 12.80 20.22 13.77
C ALA A 19 11.72 19.15 13.52
N ALA A 20 10.95 19.27 12.43
CA ALA A 20 9.96 18.27 12.06
C ALA A 20 10.60 16.91 11.71
N ALA A 21 11.74 16.91 11.02
CA ALA A 21 12.47 15.69 10.68
C ALA A 21 12.99 14.99 11.94
N LEU A 22 13.56 15.72 12.89
CA LEU A 22 14.03 15.17 14.17
C LEU A 22 12.88 14.58 14.97
N ALA A 23 11.77 15.30 15.12
CA ALA A 23 10.58 14.81 15.81
C ALA A 23 10.00 13.55 15.15
N THR A 24 10.01 13.47 13.82
CA THR A 24 9.56 12.28 13.09
C THR A 24 10.45 11.06 13.39
N ILE A 25 11.78 11.24 13.38
CA ILE A 25 12.73 10.16 13.70
C ILE A 25 12.52 9.69 15.14
N GLU A 26 12.43 10.63 16.09
CA GLU A 26 12.16 10.33 17.50
C GLU A 26 10.86 9.55 17.67
N THR A 27 9.77 9.96 17.02
CA THR A 27 8.48 9.27 17.04
C THR A 27 8.61 7.84 16.51
N ILE A 28 9.32 7.64 15.38
CA ILE A 28 9.54 6.29 14.83
C ILE A 28 10.21 5.37 15.84
N GLU A 29 11.21 5.89 16.57
CA GLU A 29 11.96 5.11 17.57
C GLU A 29 11.16 4.88 18.85
N THR A 30 10.58 5.94 19.42
CA THR A 30 9.88 5.89 20.72
C THR A 30 8.57 5.12 20.68
N ASP A 31 7.83 5.23 19.59
CA ASP A 31 6.54 4.56 19.42
C ASP A 31 6.67 3.15 18.81
N GLY A 32 7.89 2.67 18.56
CA GLY A 32 8.14 1.34 18.02
C GLY A 32 7.55 1.10 16.63
N LEU A 33 7.52 2.15 15.79
CA LEU A 33 6.80 2.09 14.51
C LEU A 33 7.41 1.11 13.50
N LEU A 34 8.68 0.73 13.63
CA LEU A 34 9.28 -0.30 12.79
C LEU A 34 8.69 -1.69 13.10
N GLU A 35 8.51 -2.01 14.39
CA GLU A 35 7.84 -3.27 14.78
C GLU A 35 6.37 -3.24 14.39
N ARG A 36 5.70 -2.09 14.55
CA ARG A 36 4.32 -1.92 14.10
C ARG A 36 4.18 -2.14 12.58
N ALA A 37 5.10 -1.64 11.78
CA ALA A 37 5.11 -1.90 10.34
C ALA A 37 5.20 -3.40 10.02
N CYS A 38 6.01 -4.17 10.76
CA CYS A 38 6.10 -5.62 10.61
C CYS A 38 4.80 -6.34 11.01
N GLN A 39 4.09 -5.85 12.03
CA GLN A 39 2.78 -6.40 12.43
C GLN A 39 1.73 -6.17 11.34
N ILE A 40 1.65 -4.95 10.80
CA ILE A 40 0.78 -4.60 9.68
C ILE A 40 1.09 -5.48 8.46
N GLU A 41 2.37 -5.68 8.13
CA GLU A 41 2.78 -6.56 7.03
C GLU A 41 2.22 -7.96 7.18
N ARG A 42 2.38 -8.57 8.36
CA ARG A 42 1.87 -9.92 8.62
C ARG A 42 0.36 -9.99 8.43
N LEU A 43 -0.40 -9.08 9.07
CA LEU A 43 -1.84 -9.04 8.99
C LEU A 43 -2.35 -8.86 7.54
N MET A 44 -1.73 -7.96 6.78
CA MET A 44 -2.10 -7.71 5.39
C MET A 44 -1.75 -8.91 4.50
N LYS A 45 -0.53 -9.43 4.61
CA LYS A 45 -0.07 -10.57 3.78
C LYS A 45 -0.88 -11.82 4.05
N ASP A 46 -1.19 -12.15 5.30
CA ASP A 46 -1.99 -13.33 5.64
C ASP A 46 -3.35 -13.30 4.92
N ARG A 47 -4.00 -12.15 4.88
CA ARG A 47 -5.29 -11.99 4.21
C ARG A 47 -5.19 -11.94 2.69
N LEU A 48 -4.25 -11.16 2.16
CA LEU A 48 -4.10 -10.98 0.71
C LEU A 48 -3.56 -12.24 0.01
N LEU A 49 -2.67 -13.01 0.66
CA LEU A 49 -2.22 -14.31 0.16
C LEU A 49 -3.34 -15.36 0.21
N ALA A 50 -4.22 -15.30 1.20
CA ALA A 50 -5.40 -16.15 1.22
C ALA A 50 -6.37 -15.82 0.06
N LEU A 51 -6.54 -14.54 -0.27
CA LEU A 51 -7.30 -14.12 -1.45
C LEU A 51 -6.64 -14.59 -2.74
N GLN A 52 -5.32 -14.44 -2.88
CA GLN A 52 -4.57 -14.93 -4.04
C GLN A 52 -4.74 -16.44 -4.25
N ALA A 53 -4.77 -17.20 -3.18
CA ALA A 53 -4.99 -18.65 -3.26
C ALA A 53 -6.40 -19.03 -3.73
N ALA A 54 -7.37 -18.11 -3.62
CA ALA A 54 -8.78 -18.33 -3.96
C ALA A 54 -9.20 -17.64 -5.28
N ASP A 55 -8.40 -16.71 -5.81
CA ASP A 55 -8.74 -15.88 -6.96
C ASP A 55 -7.53 -15.80 -7.92
N ASP A 56 -7.63 -16.44 -9.07
CA ASP A 56 -6.58 -16.52 -10.11
C ASP A 56 -6.32 -15.20 -10.82
N ARG A 57 -7.17 -14.19 -10.62
CA ARG A 57 -6.95 -12.82 -11.08
C ARG A 57 -5.86 -12.09 -10.27
N ILE A 58 -5.48 -12.61 -9.10
CA ILE A 58 -4.39 -12.07 -8.30
C ILE A 58 -3.08 -12.75 -8.71
N GLY A 59 -2.30 -12.09 -9.55
CA GLY A 59 -1.02 -12.63 -10.03
C GLY A 59 0.10 -12.60 -8.98
N ASP A 60 0.18 -11.54 -8.17
CA ASP A 60 1.22 -11.40 -7.15
C ASP A 60 0.78 -10.53 -5.97
N VAL A 61 1.27 -10.88 -4.79
CA VAL A 61 1.14 -10.11 -3.54
C VAL A 61 2.53 -9.85 -2.99
N ARG A 62 2.97 -8.60 -3.04
CA ARG A 62 4.34 -8.21 -2.63
C ARG A 62 4.37 -6.96 -1.79
N GLY A 63 5.48 -6.74 -1.11
CA GLY A 63 5.74 -5.53 -0.34
C GLY A 63 6.48 -5.82 0.96
N ARG A 64 6.73 -4.75 1.72
CA ARG A 64 7.39 -4.79 3.01
C ARG A 64 6.79 -3.74 3.95
N GLY A 65 6.64 -4.12 5.21
CA GLY A 65 6.01 -3.25 6.20
C GLY A 65 4.57 -2.93 5.81
N ALA A 66 4.16 -1.68 6.01
CA ALA A 66 2.81 -1.23 5.66
C ALA A 66 2.58 -0.98 4.16
N MET A 67 3.62 -1.07 3.32
CA MET A 67 3.47 -0.87 1.89
C MET A 67 3.36 -2.22 1.18
N ILE A 68 2.13 -2.62 0.86
CA ILE A 68 1.82 -3.89 0.19
C ILE A 68 1.11 -3.59 -1.13
N ALA A 69 1.43 -4.37 -2.14
CA ALA A 69 0.87 -4.28 -3.47
C ALA A 69 0.25 -5.62 -3.88
N VAL A 70 -0.90 -5.53 -4.57
CA VAL A 70 -1.57 -6.66 -5.23
C VAL A 70 -1.57 -6.38 -6.72
N GLU A 71 -1.04 -7.31 -7.50
CA GLU A 71 -0.99 -7.24 -8.95
C GLU A 71 -2.11 -8.09 -9.54
N PHE A 72 -2.88 -7.49 -10.43
CA PHE A 72 -4.00 -8.17 -11.11
C PHE A 72 -3.64 -8.57 -12.54
N VAL A 73 -4.05 -9.76 -12.90
CA VAL A 73 -3.87 -10.37 -14.23
C VAL A 73 -5.20 -10.92 -14.72
N LYS A 74 -5.32 -11.11 -16.02
CA LYS A 74 -6.46 -11.81 -16.60
C LYS A 74 -6.42 -13.29 -16.21
N PRO A 75 -7.58 -13.92 -15.93
CA PRO A 75 -7.64 -15.34 -15.60
C PRO A 75 -6.84 -16.21 -16.56
N ASP A 76 -6.19 -17.24 -16.05
CA ASP A 76 -5.41 -18.23 -16.81
C ASP A 76 -4.24 -17.64 -17.63
N THR A 77 -3.86 -16.38 -17.38
CA THR A 77 -2.78 -15.69 -18.11
C THR A 77 -1.89 -14.90 -17.16
N ALA A 78 -0.79 -14.36 -17.69
CA ALA A 78 0.02 -13.34 -17.01
C ALA A 78 -0.22 -11.93 -17.58
N GLU A 79 -1.30 -11.74 -18.38
CA GLU A 79 -1.60 -10.47 -19.01
C GLU A 79 -2.15 -9.49 -17.96
N PRO A 80 -1.58 -8.27 -17.85
CA PRO A 80 -2.03 -7.27 -16.89
C PRO A 80 -3.50 -6.89 -17.04
N ASP A 81 -4.25 -6.82 -15.93
CA ASP A 81 -5.64 -6.39 -15.92
C ASP A 81 -5.81 -5.01 -15.27
N ALA A 82 -5.58 -3.96 -16.05
CA ALA A 82 -5.79 -2.59 -15.63
C ALA A 82 -7.29 -2.23 -15.48
N ALA A 83 -8.18 -2.92 -16.18
CA ALA A 83 -9.62 -2.66 -16.11
C ALA A 83 -10.18 -3.10 -14.76
N LEU A 84 -9.87 -4.32 -14.31
CA LEU A 84 -10.21 -4.82 -12.98
C LEU A 84 -9.62 -3.94 -11.88
N THR A 85 -8.35 -3.57 -12.02
CA THR A 85 -7.64 -2.72 -11.05
C THR A 85 -8.32 -1.36 -10.85
N ASN A 86 -8.68 -0.70 -11.94
CA ASN A 86 -9.36 0.60 -11.89
C ASN A 86 -10.80 0.48 -11.37
N GLY A 87 -11.51 -0.59 -11.75
CA GLY A 87 -12.85 -0.89 -11.25
C GLY A 87 -12.84 -1.09 -9.74
N LEU A 88 -11.92 -1.92 -9.23
CA LEU A 88 -11.74 -2.16 -7.80
C LEU A 88 -11.37 -0.88 -7.06
N ALA A 89 -10.42 -0.09 -7.56
CA ALA A 89 -10.04 1.17 -6.93
C ALA A 89 -11.21 2.16 -6.84
N ALA A 90 -12.03 2.26 -7.87
CA ALA A 90 -13.23 3.12 -7.86
C ALA A 90 -14.27 2.61 -6.84
N ALA A 91 -14.53 1.30 -6.81
CA ALA A 91 -15.47 0.69 -5.89
C ALA A 91 -15.02 0.84 -4.43
N THR A 92 -13.74 0.64 -4.13
CA THR A 92 -13.19 0.81 -2.76
C THR A 92 -13.31 2.24 -2.27
N ILE A 93 -13.03 3.23 -3.14
CA ILE A 93 -13.21 4.66 -2.80
C ILE A 93 -14.68 4.96 -2.50
N ALA A 94 -15.60 4.44 -3.29
CA ALA A 94 -17.04 4.62 -3.05
C ALA A 94 -17.49 3.98 -1.73
N ALA A 95 -16.84 2.90 -1.30
CA ALA A 95 -17.08 2.22 -0.03
C ALA A 95 -16.28 2.82 1.16
N GLY A 96 -15.57 3.94 0.96
CA GLY A 96 -14.81 4.62 2.01
C GLY A 96 -13.39 4.11 2.24
N VAL A 97 -12.87 3.23 1.39
CA VAL A 97 -11.50 2.71 1.47
C VAL A 97 -10.64 3.28 0.36
N VAL A 98 -9.67 4.12 0.70
CA VAL A 98 -8.78 4.75 -0.27
C VAL A 98 -7.60 3.82 -0.55
N VAL A 99 -7.47 3.42 -1.81
CA VAL A 99 -6.31 2.69 -2.34
C VAL A 99 -5.69 3.45 -3.51
N LEU A 100 -4.48 3.11 -3.91
CA LEU A 100 -3.79 3.74 -5.03
C LEU A 100 -3.52 2.72 -6.12
N THR A 101 -3.80 3.10 -7.37
CA THR A 101 -3.36 2.33 -8.53
C THR A 101 -1.89 2.62 -8.84
N ALA A 102 -1.17 1.61 -9.27
CA ALA A 102 0.27 1.65 -9.54
C ALA A 102 0.66 0.65 -10.64
N GLY A 103 1.97 0.50 -10.84
CA GLY A 103 2.53 -0.41 -11.83
C GLY A 103 2.61 0.19 -13.23
N THR A 104 3.58 -0.29 -14.01
CA THR A 104 3.83 0.19 -15.39
C THR A 104 2.63 -0.02 -16.30
N PHE A 105 1.84 -1.07 -16.04
CA PHE A 105 0.65 -1.43 -16.81
C PHE A 105 -0.66 -1.00 -16.14
N GLY A 106 -0.60 -0.27 -15.01
CA GLY A 106 -1.79 0.17 -14.28
C GLY A 106 -2.59 -0.97 -13.63
N ASN A 107 -1.99 -2.13 -13.44
CA ASN A 107 -2.63 -3.36 -12.96
C ASN A 107 -2.32 -3.70 -11.49
N VAL A 108 -1.86 -2.72 -10.72
CA VAL A 108 -1.48 -2.90 -9.31
C VAL A 108 -2.34 -2.02 -8.41
N VAL A 109 -2.90 -2.58 -7.36
CA VAL A 109 -3.45 -1.84 -6.22
C VAL A 109 -2.39 -1.80 -5.12
N ARG A 110 -2.05 -0.61 -4.66
CA ARG A 110 -1.10 -0.38 -3.58
C ARG A 110 -1.82 0.07 -2.31
N PHE A 111 -1.57 -0.64 -1.24
CA PHE A 111 -1.99 -0.30 0.12
C PHE A 111 -0.85 0.40 0.85
N LEU A 112 -1.18 1.46 1.56
CA LEU A 112 -0.22 2.18 2.42
C LEU A 112 -0.98 2.81 3.61
N PRO A 113 -1.48 1.98 4.53
CA PRO A 113 -2.16 2.50 5.72
C PRO A 113 -1.16 3.23 6.63
N PRO A 114 -1.62 4.20 7.43
CA PRO A 114 -0.78 4.82 8.45
C PRO A 114 -0.36 3.78 9.49
N LEU A 115 0.87 3.89 10.03
CA LEU A 115 1.37 2.94 11.03
C LEU A 115 0.56 2.98 12.34
N THR A 116 -0.21 4.03 12.57
CA THR A 116 -1.09 4.21 13.73
C THR A 116 -2.48 3.59 13.55
N ILE A 117 -2.77 2.96 12.40
CA ILE A 117 -4.07 2.29 12.18
C ILE A 117 -4.27 1.15 13.16
N SER A 118 -5.49 0.97 13.68
CA SER A 118 -5.81 -0.19 14.51
C SER A 118 -5.95 -1.46 13.66
N ASP A 119 -5.77 -2.62 14.27
CA ASP A 119 -5.91 -3.91 13.59
C ASP A 119 -7.35 -4.15 13.15
N GLU A 120 -8.33 -3.67 13.93
CA GLU A 120 -9.76 -3.77 13.61
C GLU A 120 -10.08 -2.99 12.33
N LEU A 121 -9.66 -1.72 12.26
CA LEU A 121 -9.93 -0.87 11.10
C LEU A 121 -9.20 -1.35 9.85
N LEU A 122 -7.94 -1.82 9.99
CA LEU A 122 -7.20 -2.43 8.89
C LEU A 122 -7.89 -3.69 8.39
N THR A 123 -8.36 -4.52 9.29
CA THR A 123 -9.11 -5.75 8.99
C THR A 123 -10.42 -5.48 8.29
N GLU A 124 -11.17 -4.47 8.74
CA GLU A 124 -12.41 -4.02 8.12
C GLU A 124 -12.15 -3.53 6.68
N GLY A 125 -11.17 -2.67 6.49
CA GLY A 125 -10.81 -2.17 5.16
C GLY A 125 -10.41 -3.28 4.18
N LEU A 126 -9.61 -4.24 4.63
CA LEU A 126 -9.25 -5.40 3.80
C LEU A 126 -10.46 -6.31 3.50
N GLY A 127 -11.40 -6.43 4.44
CA GLY A 127 -12.66 -7.15 4.23
C GLY A 127 -13.55 -6.50 3.17
N ILE A 128 -13.65 -5.17 3.17
CA ILE A 128 -14.36 -4.40 2.15
C ILE A 128 -13.72 -4.63 0.77
N VAL A 129 -12.40 -4.54 0.67
CA VAL A 129 -11.67 -4.79 -0.60
C VAL A 129 -11.94 -6.20 -1.12
N ALA A 130 -11.88 -7.21 -0.24
CA ALA A 130 -12.14 -8.60 -0.62
C ALA A 130 -13.59 -8.81 -1.11
N GLY A 131 -14.56 -8.23 -0.42
CA GLY A 131 -15.97 -8.30 -0.82
C GLY A 131 -16.21 -7.68 -2.19
N LEU A 132 -15.69 -6.49 -2.42
CA LEU A 132 -15.83 -5.79 -3.71
C LEU A 132 -15.11 -6.52 -4.85
N LEU A 133 -13.95 -7.13 -4.60
CA LEU A 133 -13.25 -7.93 -5.60
C LEU A 133 -14.09 -9.15 -6.03
N ALA A 134 -14.83 -9.74 -5.11
CA ALA A 134 -15.69 -10.88 -5.41
C ALA A 134 -16.95 -10.51 -6.20
N GLU A 135 -17.35 -9.22 -6.22
CA GLU A 135 -18.50 -8.71 -6.96
C GLU A 135 -18.14 -8.26 -8.39
N LEU A 136 -16.86 -8.05 -8.68
CA LEU A 136 -16.34 -7.66 -10.00
C LEU A 136 -15.95 -8.87 -10.84
#